data_4b328fc47a67983a8735c0a4aa52288c
#
_entry.id   4b328fc47a67983a8735c0a4aa52288c
#
_cell.length_a   1.000
_cell.length_b   1.000
_cell.length_c   1.000
_cell.angle_alpha   90.00
_cell.angle_beta   90.00
_cell.angle_gamma   90.00
#
_symmetry.space_group_name_H-M   'P 1'
#
loop_
_entity.id
_entity.type
_entity.pdbx_description
1 polymer ?
#
loop_
_entity_poly.entity_id
_entity_poly.type
_entity_poly.pdbx_seq_one_letter_code
_entity_poly.pdbx_strand_id
1 'polypeptide(L)'
;MIKSVIFIPYLLLSGCGEYIDIYLDNKFPVNMNNDGKKITVYSTISTETVVLVRGTYTTNKCERSHFNASYTKVTYSSLTQQVEAERKIAEDNKTATYIVPIDGGGWCNWKLIKIELAPVSAKYKVFVRRNMAISVTNSEYSKIELFTTLAPVIIKDNDEKSIYYASSSTEDERKLSNKSSGEIYFNYKVEPKLTTIISEDEKAIFPNGKIKELQQDIYLKLIDFNEIIENSDEKEFTSFVRYID
;
A
#
# COMPACT_ATOMS: atom_id res chain seq x y z
N MET A 1 15.67 -6.19 57.68
CA MET A 1 15.59 -7.14 56.56
C MET A 1 14.23 -7.01 55.90
N ILE A 2 14.16 -6.39 54.77
CA ILE A 2 13.14 -6.50 53.69
C ILE A 2 13.51 -5.39 52.72
N LYS A 3 14.42 -5.67 51.80
CA LYS A 3 14.71 -4.86 50.63
C LYS A 3 14.77 -5.83 49.48
N SER A 4 13.71 -6.00 48.74
CA SER A 4 13.69 -6.60 47.40
C SER A 4 12.29 -6.97 46.97
N VAL A 5 11.42 -6.02 46.62
CA VAL A 5 10.24 -6.28 45.81
C VAL A 5 9.73 -4.96 45.22
N ILE A 6 10.49 -4.23 44.43
CA ILE A 6 9.96 -3.07 43.66
C ILE A 6 10.60 -2.98 42.27
N PHE A 7 10.88 -4.08 41.61
CA PHE A 7 11.50 -3.99 40.28
C PHE A 7 10.76 -4.73 39.14
N ILE A 8 9.58 -5.27 39.37
CA ILE A 8 8.88 -6.09 38.39
C ILE A 8 7.76 -5.37 37.56
N PRO A 9 7.16 -4.24 38.02
CA PRO A 9 6.07 -3.68 37.20
C PRO A 9 6.53 -2.81 36.03
N TYR A 10 7.79 -2.39 35.94
CA TYR A 10 8.23 -1.47 34.87
C TYR A 10 8.54 -2.15 33.53
N LEU A 11 8.79 -3.44 33.50
CA LEU A 11 9.09 -4.19 32.27
C LEU A 11 7.84 -4.65 31.48
N LEU A 12 6.65 -4.57 32.08
CA LEU A 12 5.41 -4.99 31.43
C LEU A 12 4.69 -3.85 30.68
N LEU A 13 5.14 -2.61 30.80
CA LEU A 13 4.45 -1.45 30.18
C LEU A 13 4.97 -1.10 28.78
N SER A 14 6.11 -1.59 28.37
CA SER A 14 6.69 -1.29 27.05
C SER A 14 6.13 -2.14 25.89
N GLY A 15 5.44 -3.23 26.19
CA GLY A 15 4.83 -4.11 25.18
C GLY A 15 3.32 -3.95 24.97
N CYS A 16 2.65 -3.12 25.77
CA CYS A 16 1.18 -3.04 25.74
C CYS A 16 0.60 -2.22 24.57
N GLY A 17 1.41 -1.43 23.87
CA GLY A 17 0.93 -0.55 22.79
C GLY A 17 0.32 -1.33 21.63
N GLU A 18 1.02 -2.31 21.10
CA GLU A 18 0.56 -3.13 19.97
C GLU A 18 -0.68 -3.97 20.30
N TYR A 19 -0.74 -4.54 21.50
CA TYR A 19 -1.91 -5.33 21.92
C TYR A 19 -3.18 -4.48 22.06
N ILE A 20 -3.05 -3.23 22.49
CA ILE A 20 -4.18 -2.30 22.60
C ILE A 20 -4.67 -1.94 21.20
N ASP A 21 -3.78 -1.73 20.23
CA ASP A 21 -4.17 -1.44 18.85
C ASP A 21 -4.90 -2.60 18.21
N ILE A 22 -4.36 -3.80 18.30
CA ILE A 22 -5.00 -5.02 17.81
C ILE A 22 -6.37 -5.22 18.47
N TYR A 23 -6.48 -4.94 19.77
CA TYR A 23 -7.76 -5.05 20.48
C TYR A 23 -8.77 -4.02 19.99
N LEU A 24 -8.38 -2.76 19.82
CA LEU A 24 -9.26 -1.70 19.34
C LEU A 24 -9.69 -1.92 17.89
N ASP A 25 -8.77 -2.36 17.03
CA ASP A 25 -9.06 -2.71 15.64
C ASP A 25 -10.08 -3.85 15.55
N ASN A 26 -9.93 -4.88 16.37
CA ASN A 26 -10.87 -6.00 16.42
C ASN A 26 -12.23 -5.62 17.06
N LYS A 27 -12.24 -4.69 18.02
CA LYS A 27 -13.46 -4.28 18.72
C LYS A 27 -14.33 -3.32 17.91
N PHE A 28 -13.71 -2.49 17.10
CA PHE A 28 -14.38 -1.45 16.32
C PHE A 28 -13.95 -1.48 14.83
N PRO A 29 -14.17 -2.61 14.13
CA PRO A 29 -13.72 -2.77 12.76
C PRO A 29 -14.44 -1.80 11.81
N VAL A 30 -13.77 -1.47 10.71
CA VAL A 30 -14.39 -0.81 9.55
C VAL A 30 -15.44 -1.76 8.95
N ASN A 31 -16.64 -1.25 8.68
CA ASN A 31 -17.66 -2.02 7.99
C ASN A 31 -17.48 -1.90 6.47
N MET A 32 -16.83 -2.88 5.87
CA MET A 32 -16.63 -2.94 4.41
C MET A 32 -17.91 -3.22 3.62
N ASN A 33 -19.00 -3.64 4.28
CA ASN A 33 -20.30 -3.89 3.67
C ASN A 33 -21.29 -2.74 3.84
N ASN A 34 -20.79 -1.53 4.12
CA ASN A 34 -21.66 -0.36 4.24
C ASN A 34 -22.28 -0.01 2.87
N ASP A 35 -23.61 0.10 2.81
CA ASP A 35 -24.39 0.39 1.59
C ASP A 35 -24.35 1.87 1.17
N GLY A 36 -23.61 2.72 1.88
CA GLY A 36 -23.44 4.13 1.57
C GLY A 36 -22.62 4.39 0.31
N LYS A 37 -22.04 5.58 0.23
CA LYS A 37 -21.14 5.98 -0.85
C LYS A 37 -19.91 5.06 -0.89
N LYS A 38 -19.47 4.70 -2.09
CA LYS A 38 -18.35 3.78 -2.30
C LYS A 38 -17.50 4.19 -3.48
N ILE A 39 -16.25 3.80 -3.43
CA ILE A 39 -15.34 3.87 -4.57
C ILE A 39 -15.20 2.46 -5.13
N THR A 40 -15.46 2.32 -6.43
CA THR A 40 -15.26 1.07 -7.15
C THR A 40 -13.94 1.15 -7.90
N VAL A 41 -13.06 0.18 -7.66
CA VAL A 41 -11.80 0.05 -8.37
C VAL A 41 -11.94 -1.06 -9.39
N TYR A 42 -11.66 -0.74 -10.64
CA TYR A 42 -11.55 -1.69 -11.75
C TYR A 42 -10.08 -1.86 -12.10
N SER A 43 -9.61 -3.08 -12.14
CA SER A 43 -8.22 -3.36 -12.50
C SER A 43 -8.14 -4.46 -13.53
N THR A 44 -7.23 -4.33 -14.48
CA THR A 44 -6.87 -5.41 -15.41
C THR A 44 -6.35 -6.62 -14.64
N ILE A 45 -6.69 -7.83 -15.09
CA ILE A 45 -6.15 -9.08 -14.57
C ILE A 45 -5.00 -9.54 -15.46
N SER A 46 -3.90 -9.93 -14.84
CA SER A 46 -2.80 -10.66 -15.46
C SER A 46 -2.65 -12.04 -14.80
N THR A 47 -2.09 -13.01 -15.52
CA THR A 47 -1.78 -14.34 -14.97
C THR A 47 -0.67 -14.29 -13.92
N GLU A 48 0.16 -13.26 -13.95
CA GLU A 48 1.35 -13.14 -13.09
C GLU A 48 1.22 -12.07 -12.02
N THR A 49 0.26 -11.15 -12.17
CA THR A 49 0.14 -9.98 -11.29
C THR A 49 -1.29 -9.83 -10.78
N VAL A 50 -1.40 -9.61 -9.49
CA VAL A 50 -2.64 -9.29 -8.78
C VAL A 50 -2.51 -7.88 -8.21
N VAL A 51 -3.58 -7.10 -8.23
CA VAL A 51 -3.61 -5.81 -7.56
C VAL A 51 -4.25 -5.97 -6.19
N LEU A 52 -3.54 -5.58 -5.13
CA LEU A 52 -4.12 -5.42 -3.81
C LEU A 52 -4.67 -4.00 -3.69
N VAL A 53 -5.90 -3.88 -3.22
CA VAL A 53 -6.57 -2.60 -3.01
C VAL A 53 -6.81 -2.44 -1.51
N ARG A 54 -6.26 -1.38 -0.91
CA ARG A 54 -6.40 -1.10 0.52
C ARG A 54 -7.02 0.26 0.75
N GLY A 55 -8.03 0.32 1.60
CA GLY A 55 -8.57 1.56 2.12
C GLY A 55 -7.92 1.93 3.46
N THR A 56 -7.43 3.15 3.60
CA THR A 56 -7.01 3.71 4.88
C THR A 56 -8.14 4.57 5.42
N TYR A 57 -8.62 4.23 6.60
CA TYR A 57 -9.70 4.92 7.29
C TYR A 57 -9.16 5.65 8.51
N THR A 58 -9.79 6.77 8.83
CA THR A 58 -9.55 7.52 10.06
C THR A 58 -10.88 7.81 10.76
N THR A 59 -10.81 8.23 12.00
CA THR A 59 -11.96 8.60 12.81
C THR A 59 -11.63 9.80 13.69
N ASN A 60 -12.60 10.64 13.94
CA ASN A 60 -12.52 11.70 14.94
C ASN A 60 -13.29 11.37 16.24
N LYS A 61 -13.90 10.18 16.31
CA LYS A 61 -14.72 9.73 17.44
C LYS A 61 -13.96 8.79 18.37
N CYS A 62 -12.99 8.05 17.83
CA CYS A 62 -12.16 7.13 18.58
C CYS A 62 -10.72 7.62 18.51
N GLU A 63 -10.15 7.89 19.66
CA GLU A 63 -8.80 8.42 19.81
C GLU A 63 -7.94 7.47 20.66
N ARG A 64 -6.67 7.50 20.39
CA ARG A 64 -5.65 6.83 21.17
C ARG A 64 -4.85 7.85 21.95
N SER A 65 -4.65 7.60 23.22
CA SER A 65 -3.75 8.37 24.05
C SER A 65 -2.33 7.81 23.97
N HIS A 66 -1.35 8.67 23.84
CA HIS A 66 0.06 8.33 23.91
C HIS A 66 0.85 9.44 24.57
N PHE A 67 2.00 9.09 25.15
CA PHE A 67 2.90 10.10 25.65
C PHE A 67 3.66 10.78 24.51
N ASN A 68 3.94 12.07 24.65
CA ASN A 68 4.90 12.73 23.77
C ASN A 68 6.31 12.13 23.94
N ALA A 69 7.24 12.46 23.03
CA ALA A 69 8.59 11.91 23.02
C ALA A 69 9.38 12.13 24.32
N SER A 70 9.04 13.17 25.12
CA SER A 70 9.66 13.47 26.42
C SER A 70 8.92 12.88 27.60
N TYR A 71 7.85 12.12 27.40
CA TYR A 71 6.99 11.51 28.43
C TYR A 71 6.41 12.51 29.43
N THR A 72 6.31 13.79 29.06
CA THR A 72 5.84 14.87 29.95
C THR A 72 4.38 15.20 29.76
N LYS A 73 3.78 14.80 28.63
CA LYS A 73 2.40 15.14 28.28
C LYS A 73 1.72 13.98 27.55
N VAL A 74 0.48 13.69 27.94
CA VAL A 74 -0.40 12.81 27.19
C VAL A 74 -0.97 13.58 25.98
N THR A 75 -0.87 13.00 24.82
CA THR A 75 -1.44 13.48 23.57
C THR A 75 -2.46 12.48 23.05
N TYR A 76 -3.39 12.94 22.22
CA TYR A 76 -4.42 12.11 21.62
C TYR A 76 -4.25 12.17 20.11
N SER A 77 -4.40 11.03 19.46
CA SER A 77 -4.42 10.94 18.00
C SER A 77 -5.61 10.10 17.55
N SER A 78 -6.20 10.49 16.43
CA SER A 78 -7.25 9.72 15.80
C SER A 78 -6.76 8.34 15.43
N LEU A 79 -7.58 7.32 15.65
CA LEU A 79 -7.27 5.98 15.18
C LEU A 79 -7.26 5.95 13.65
N THR A 80 -6.38 5.12 13.11
CA THR A 80 -6.34 4.80 11.67
C THR A 80 -6.37 3.29 11.50
N GLN A 81 -7.09 2.81 10.50
CA GLN A 81 -7.16 1.40 10.16
C GLN A 81 -6.98 1.21 8.66
N GLN A 82 -6.18 0.21 8.27
CA GLN A 82 -6.05 -0.21 6.89
C GLN A 82 -6.82 -1.50 6.67
N VAL A 83 -7.66 -1.52 5.65
CA VAL A 83 -8.47 -2.70 5.31
C VAL A 83 -8.29 -3.02 3.84
N GLU A 84 -8.03 -4.28 3.54
CA GLU A 84 -7.95 -4.77 2.18
C GLU A 84 -9.34 -5.06 1.62
N ALA A 85 -9.62 -4.56 0.42
CA ALA A 85 -10.88 -4.80 -0.26
C ALA A 85 -10.89 -6.18 -0.92
N GLU A 86 -12.01 -6.89 -0.82
CA GLU A 86 -12.19 -8.17 -1.46
C GLU A 86 -12.18 -8.05 -2.99
N ARG A 87 -11.39 -8.91 -3.63
CA ARG A 87 -11.31 -9.01 -5.08
C ARG A 87 -12.47 -9.83 -5.64
N LYS A 88 -13.23 -9.23 -6.56
CA LYS A 88 -14.24 -9.92 -7.35
C LYS A 88 -13.79 -9.96 -8.80
N ILE A 89 -13.76 -11.15 -9.40
CA ILE A 89 -13.38 -11.34 -10.80
C ILE A 89 -14.64 -11.25 -11.65
N ALA A 90 -14.62 -10.44 -12.71
CA ALA A 90 -15.72 -10.35 -13.66
C ALA A 90 -15.82 -11.63 -14.51
N GLU A 91 -16.97 -11.86 -15.13
CA GLU A 91 -17.23 -13.06 -15.95
C GLU A 91 -16.28 -13.17 -17.15
N ASP A 92 -15.75 -12.05 -17.63
CA ASP A 92 -14.77 -12.02 -18.73
C ASP A 92 -13.38 -12.52 -18.32
N ASN A 93 -13.13 -12.75 -17.04
CA ASN A 93 -11.84 -13.09 -16.46
C ASN A 93 -10.68 -12.11 -16.78
N LYS A 94 -11.01 -10.91 -17.27
CA LYS A 94 -10.03 -9.88 -17.64
C LYS A 94 -10.02 -8.69 -16.69
N THR A 95 -11.09 -8.52 -15.93
CA THR A 95 -11.27 -7.39 -15.02
C THR A 95 -11.53 -7.87 -13.61
N ALA A 96 -10.80 -7.31 -12.65
CA ALA A 96 -11.10 -7.43 -11.22
C ALA A 96 -11.77 -6.16 -10.72
N THR A 97 -12.75 -6.33 -9.86
CA THR A 97 -13.49 -5.24 -9.22
C THR A 97 -13.31 -5.32 -7.72
N TYR A 98 -13.11 -4.16 -7.09
CA TYR A 98 -12.99 -3.99 -5.65
C TYR A 98 -13.93 -2.90 -5.21
N ILE A 99 -14.56 -3.07 -4.05
CA ILE A 99 -15.48 -2.08 -3.48
C ILE A 99 -14.92 -1.58 -2.17
N VAL A 100 -14.74 -0.25 -2.08
CA VAL A 100 -14.19 0.43 -0.91
C VAL A 100 -15.23 1.45 -0.43
N PRO A 101 -15.93 1.22 0.68
CA PRO A 101 -16.90 2.18 1.20
C PRO A 101 -16.20 3.47 1.66
N ILE A 102 -16.77 4.64 1.32
CA ILE A 102 -16.28 5.94 1.79
C ILE A 102 -16.58 6.10 3.28
N ASP A 103 -17.75 5.65 3.70
CA ASP A 103 -18.15 5.60 5.08
C ASP A 103 -17.96 4.18 5.61
N GLY A 104 -16.92 3.97 6.39
CA GLY A 104 -16.70 2.69 7.06
C GLY A 104 -17.61 2.46 8.28
N GLY A 105 -18.43 3.45 8.65
CA GLY A 105 -19.46 3.34 9.69
C GLY A 105 -18.93 2.87 11.04
N GLY A 106 -19.73 2.01 11.68
CA GLY A 106 -19.41 1.43 12.98
C GLY A 106 -19.43 2.43 14.14
N TRP A 107 -19.01 1.98 15.32
CA TRP A 107 -18.99 2.82 16.52
C TRP A 107 -18.07 4.04 16.36
N CYS A 108 -16.91 3.85 15.74
CA CYS A 108 -15.92 4.91 15.54
C CYS A 108 -16.26 5.87 14.38
N ASN A 109 -17.29 5.59 13.60
CA ASN A 109 -17.68 6.41 12.44
C ASN A 109 -16.52 6.63 11.47
N TRP A 110 -15.92 5.52 11.02
CA TRP A 110 -14.77 5.48 10.14
C TRP A 110 -15.02 6.23 8.82
N LYS A 111 -14.03 6.99 8.36
CA LYS A 111 -14.04 7.71 7.09
C LYS A 111 -12.82 7.35 6.28
N LEU A 112 -13.04 7.00 5.03
CA LEU A 112 -11.96 6.74 4.09
C LEU A 112 -11.20 8.02 3.76
N ILE A 113 -9.88 7.98 3.90
CA ILE A 113 -8.99 9.11 3.57
C ILE A 113 -8.03 8.79 2.44
N LYS A 114 -7.76 7.51 2.18
CA LYS A 114 -6.80 7.10 1.15
C LYS A 114 -7.14 5.71 0.62
N ILE A 115 -6.92 5.51 -0.69
CA ILE A 115 -6.89 4.21 -1.34
C ILE A 115 -5.48 3.96 -1.83
N GLU A 116 -4.99 2.76 -1.62
CA GLU A 116 -3.70 2.29 -2.10
C GLU A 116 -3.88 1.14 -3.08
N LEU A 117 -3.22 1.24 -4.23
CA LEU A 117 -3.19 0.21 -5.27
C LEU A 117 -1.78 -0.38 -5.32
N ALA A 118 -1.66 -1.65 -5.03
CA ALA A 118 -0.39 -2.35 -4.98
C ALA A 118 -0.38 -3.54 -5.95
N PRO A 119 0.24 -3.43 -7.13
CA PRO A 119 0.51 -4.57 -7.98
C PRO A 119 1.49 -5.51 -7.29
N VAL A 120 1.12 -6.78 -7.17
CA VAL A 120 1.93 -7.82 -6.53
C VAL A 120 1.98 -9.08 -7.39
N SER A 121 3.01 -9.89 -7.23
CA SER A 121 3.10 -11.16 -7.93
C SER A 121 2.05 -12.16 -7.42
N ALA A 122 1.38 -12.83 -8.35
CA ALA A 122 0.50 -13.95 -8.03
C ALA A 122 1.25 -15.26 -7.72
N LYS A 123 2.54 -15.34 -8.12
CA LYS A 123 3.33 -16.58 -8.11
C LYS A 123 4.40 -16.63 -7.03
N TYR A 124 4.99 -15.49 -6.72
CA TYR A 124 6.12 -15.40 -5.81
C TYR A 124 5.72 -14.73 -4.50
N LYS A 125 6.57 -14.88 -3.48
CA LYS A 125 6.39 -14.20 -2.19
C LYS A 125 6.18 -12.71 -2.42
N VAL A 126 5.13 -12.19 -1.84
CA VAL A 126 4.72 -10.79 -2.03
C VAL A 126 5.64 -9.88 -1.25
N PHE A 127 6.27 -8.97 -1.94
CA PHE A 127 6.98 -7.85 -1.34
C PHE A 127 6.34 -6.55 -1.85
N VAL A 128 5.49 -5.94 -1.03
CA VAL A 128 4.80 -4.70 -1.37
C VAL A 128 5.68 -3.52 -0.98
N ARG A 129 6.13 -2.76 -1.97
CA ARG A 129 7.03 -1.66 -1.68
C ARG A 129 6.47 -0.26 -1.86
N ARG A 130 5.96 0.04 -3.04
CA ARG A 130 5.33 1.32 -3.34
C ARG A 130 3.91 1.08 -3.79
N ASN A 131 3.00 1.69 -3.09
CA ASN A 131 1.60 1.70 -3.46
C ASN A 131 1.33 3.00 -4.20
N MET A 132 0.55 2.93 -5.27
CA MET A 132 -0.05 4.14 -5.80
C MET A 132 -1.14 4.59 -4.84
N ALA A 133 -0.96 5.78 -4.27
CA ALA A 133 -1.88 6.35 -3.30
C ALA A 133 -2.82 7.35 -3.97
N ILE A 134 -4.09 7.30 -3.61
CA ILE A 134 -5.14 8.22 -4.04
C ILE A 134 -5.81 8.76 -2.79
N SER A 135 -5.69 10.06 -2.56
CA SER A 135 -6.32 10.74 -1.43
C SER A 135 -7.82 10.89 -1.67
N VAL A 136 -8.63 10.52 -0.69
CA VAL A 136 -10.09 10.68 -0.73
C VAL A 136 -10.46 11.88 0.12
N THR A 137 -10.81 12.99 -0.54
CA THR A 137 -10.94 14.31 0.08
C THR A 137 -12.07 15.12 -0.55
N ASN A 138 -12.15 16.40 -0.21
CA ASN A 138 -13.10 17.31 -0.82
C ASN A 138 -12.64 17.74 -2.23
N SER A 139 -12.64 16.79 -3.16
CA SER A 139 -12.34 16.99 -4.58
C SER A 139 -13.65 17.09 -5.38
N GLU A 140 -13.59 17.66 -6.56
CA GLU A 140 -14.67 17.68 -7.55
C GLU A 140 -14.69 16.42 -8.42
N TYR A 141 -13.55 15.73 -8.54
CA TYR A 141 -13.42 14.56 -9.38
C TYR A 141 -13.94 13.29 -8.69
N SER A 142 -14.87 12.61 -9.32
CA SER A 142 -15.41 11.32 -8.87
C SER A 142 -14.82 10.13 -9.61
N LYS A 143 -14.12 10.35 -10.74
CA LYS A 143 -13.54 9.30 -11.57
C LYS A 143 -12.08 9.60 -11.91
N ILE A 144 -11.25 8.56 -11.91
CA ILE A 144 -9.85 8.65 -12.28
C ILE A 144 -9.43 7.41 -13.07
N GLU A 145 -8.70 7.63 -14.15
CA GLU A 145 -8.04 6.59 -14.92
C GLU A 145 -6.52 6.68 -14.69
N LEU A 146 -5.95 5.55 -14.35
CA LEU A 146 -4.54 5.38 -14.08
C LEU A 146 -3.96 4.32 -15.01
N PHE A 147 -2.86 4.64 -15.64
CA PHE A 147 -2.05 3.67 -16.37
C PHE A 147 -0.61 3.75 -15.90
N THR A 148 0.04 2.59 -15.73
CA THR A 148 1.43 2.53 -15.34
C THR A 148 2.16 1.38 -16.00
N THR A 149 3.43 1.57 -16.32
CA THR A 149 4.34 0.49 -16.67
C THR A 149 5.00 -0.04 -15.40
N LEU A 150 5.03 -1.35 -15.27
CA LEU A 150 5.63 -2.07 -14.16
C LEU A 150 6.91 -2.77 -14.60
N ALA A 151 8.01 -2.49 -13.94
CA ALA A 151 9.28 -3.17 -14.12
C ALA A 151 9.45 -4.23 -13.02
N PRO A 152 9.58 -5.53 -13.36
CA PRO A 152 9.79 -6.56 -12.36
C PRO A 152 11.17 -6.43 -11.71
N VAL A 153 11.25 -6.54 -10.39
CA VAL A 153 12.50 -6.68 -9.65
C VAL A 153 12.47 -7.99 -8.89
N ILE A 154 13.34 -8.90 -9.27
CA ILE A 154 13.43 -10.25 -8.72
C ILE A 154 14.56 -10.27 -7.70
N ILE A 155 14.21 -10.59 -6.45
CA ILE A 155 15.19 -10.79 -5.38
C ILE A 155 15.41 -12.30 -5.25
N LYS A 156 16.65 -12.73 -5.34
CA LYS A 156 17.08 -14.10 -5.08
C LYS A 156 17.72 -14.15 -3.70
N ASP A 157 17.17 -14.98 -2.82
CA ASP A 157 17.67 -15.21 -1.48
C ASP A 157 17.65 -16.72 -1.21
N ASN A 158 18.82 -17.36 -1.29
CA ASN A 158 18.98 -18.81 -1.24
C ASN A 158 18.04 -19.50 -2.26
N ASP A 159 17.20 -20.40 -1.80
CA ASP A 159 16.23 -21.11 -2.66
C ASP A 159 14.91 -20.35 -2.85
N GLU A 160 14.74 -19.21 -2.19
CA GLU A 160 13.52 -18.39 -2.29
C GLU A 160 13.65 -17.28 -3.35
N LYS A 161 12.56 -17.04 -4.05
CA LYS A 161 12.42 -15.89 -4.95
C LYS A 161 11.31 -15.00 -4.46
N SER A 162 11.64 -13.74 -4.31
CA SER A 162 10.65 -12.68 -4.05
C SER A 162 10.60 -11.73 -5.24
N ILE A 163 9.46 -11.14 -5.51
CA ILE A 163 9.31 -10.18 -6.59
C ILE A 163 8.54 -8.96 -6.09
N TYR A 164 8.98 -7.79 -6.50
CA TYR A 164 8.17 -6.58 -6.45
C TYR A 164 8.16 -5.88 -7.81
N TYR A 165 7.24 -4.95 -7.99
CA TYR A 165 7.15 -4.16 -9.20
C TYR A 165 7.54 -2.71 -8.90
N ALA A 166 8.57 -2.21 -9.59
CA ALA A 166 8.81 -0.78 -9.67
C ALA A 166 7.84 -0.17 -10.69
N SER A 167 7.23 0.94 -10.34
CA SER A 167 6.19 1.59 -11.13
C SER A 167 6.66 2.90 -11.72
N SER A 168 6.32 3.15 -12.98
CA SER A 168 6.53 4.43 -13.67
C SER A 168 5.59 5.54 -13.20
N SER A 169 4.77 5.31 -12.20
CA SER A 169 3.79 6.30 -11.75
C SER A 169 4.47 7.57 -11.23
N THR A 170 3.99 8.72 -11.69
CA THR A 170 4.41 10.03 -11.22
C THR A 170 4.05 10.21 -9.73
N GLU A 171 4.80 11.05 -9.03
CA GLU A 171 4.55 11.39 -7.62
C GLU A 171 3.36 12.37 -7.44
N ASP A 172 2.64 12.69 -8.51
CA ASP A 172 1.53 13.64 -8.47
C ASP A 172 0.45 13.22 -7.47
N GLU A 173 0.00 14.18 -6.71
CA GLU A 173 -1.07 13.99 -5.73
C GLU A 173 -2.40 13.70 -6.43
N ARG A 174 -2.87 12.47 -6.30
CA ARG A 174 -4.14 12.02 -6.87
C ARG A 174 -5.25 12.19 -5.86
N LYS A 175 -6.36 12.80 -6.28
CA LYS A 175 -7.49 13.12 -5.40
C LYS A 175 -8.80 12.66 -5.99
N LEU A 176 -9.63 12.03 -5.16
CA LEU A 176 -11.01 11.70 -5.47
C LEU A 176 -11.97 12.31 -4.47
N SER A 177 -13.20 12.52 -4.91
CA SER A 177 -14.27 13.07 -4.09
C SER A 177 -14.70 12.11 -2.98
N ASN A 178 -14.88 12.66 -1.77
CA ASN A 178 -15.57 11.97 -0.67
C ASN A 178 -17.07 12.31 -0.60
N LYS A 179 -17.57 13.19 -1.48
CA LYS A 179 -18.96 13.66 -1.50
C LYS A 179 -19.91 12.76 -2.27
N SER A 180 -19.40 11.98 -3.19
CA SER A 180 -20.14 11.08 -4.08
C SER A 180 -19.46 9.72 -4.16
N SER A 181 -20.16 8.70 -4.64
CA SER A 181 -19.52 7.48 -5.10
C SER A 181 -18.57 7.78 -6.25
N GLY A 182 -17.48 7.02 -6.36
CA GLY A 182 -16.44 7.24 -7.35
C GLY A 182 -15.94 5.97 -8.01
N GLU A 183 -15.14 6.15 -9.05
CA GLU A 183 -14.57 5.05 -9.82
C GLU A 183 -13.07 5.28 -10.06
N ILE A 184 -12.30 4.19 -9.94
CA ILE A 184 -10.88 4.15 -10.27
C ILE A 184 -10.69 3.08 -11.34
N TYR A 185 -10.20 3.46 -12.50
CA TYR A 185 -9.79 2.55 -13.55
C TYR A 185 -8.27 2.42 -13.51
N PHE A 186 -7.80 1.28 -13.05
CA PHE A 186 -6.38 1.01 -12.91
C PHE A 186 -5.91 -0.01 -13.94
N ASN A 187 -5.18 0.46 -14.94
CA ASN A 187 -4.57 -0.34 -15.97
C ASN A 187 -3.05 -0.33 -15.83
N TYR A 188 -2.42 -1.45 -16.11
CA TYR A 188 -0.98 -1.58 -16.06
C TYR A 188 -0.46 -2.51 -17.16
N LYS A 189 0.79 -2.31 -17.52
CA LYS A 189 1.56 -3.21 -18.38
C LYS A 189 2.80 -3.66 -17.62
N VAL A 190 3.00 -4.94 -17.48
CA VAL A 190 4.30 -5.48 -17.03
C VAL A 190 5.24 -5.50 -18.24
N GLU A 191 6.43 -4.89 -18.11
CA GLU A 191 7.45 -4.88 -19.15
C GLU A 191 8.61 -5.81 -18.75
N PRO A 192 8.64 -7.07 -19.25
CA PRO A 192 9.66 -8.04 -18.86
C PRO A 192 11.08 -7.63 -19.24
N LYS A 193 11.25 -6.81 -20.29
CA LYS A 193 12.56 -6.30 -20.72
C LYS A 193 13.19 -5.38 -19.68
N LEU A 194 12.40 -4.84 -18.75
CA LEU A 194 12.88 -4.03 -17.63
C LEU A 194 13.20 -4.85 -16.38
N THR A 195 13.27 -6.17 -16.49
CA THR A 195 13.56 -7.03 -15.34
C THR A 195 14.94 -6.75 -14.77
N THR A 196 14.99 -6.38 -13.50
CA THR A 196 16.21 -6.25 -12.70
C THR A 196 16.31 -7.41 -11.74
N ILE A 197 17.49 -7.97 -11.56
CA ILE A 197 17.74 -9.10 -10.66
C ILE A 197 18.62 -8.61 -9.52
N ILE A 198 18.20 -8.83 -8.30
CA ILE A 198 19.02 -8.67 -7.11
C ILE A 198 19.52 -10.06 -6.73
N SER A 199 20.84 -10.26 -6.78
CA SER A 199 21.49 -11.53 -6.48
C SER A 199 21.73 -11.69 -4.97
N GLU A 200 22.03 -12.90 -4.53
CA GLU A 200 22.33 -13.25 -3.13
C GLU A 200 23.55 -12.49 -2.56
N ASP A 201 24.50 -12.14 -3.42
CA ASP A 201 25.67 -11.35 -3.08
C ASP A 201 25.42 -9.82 -3.14
N GLU A 202 24.18 -9.42 -2.99
CA GLU A 202 23.75 -8.04 -2.87
C GLU A 202 24.07 -7.14 -4.07
N LYS A 203 24.03 -7.72 -5.28
CA LYS A 203 24.25 -6.99 -6.52
C LYS A 203 22.98 -6.87 -7.33
N ALA A 204 22.69 -5.67 -7.81
CA ALA A 204 21.65 -5.44 -8.79
C ALA A 204 22.21 -5.61 -10.20
N ILE A 205 21.59 -6.47 -10.98
CA ILE A 205 21.89 -6.69 -12.40
C ILE A 205 20.75 -6.05 -13.19
N PHE A 206 21.05 -4.96 -13.86
CA PHE A 206 20.09 -4.19 -14.65
C PHE A 206 19.85 -4.79 -16.04
N PRO A 207 18.76 -4.37 -16.75
CA PRO A 207 18.41 -4.91 -18.07
C PRO A 207 19.52 -4.82 -19.12
N ASN A 208 20.34 -3.77 -19.08
CA ASN A 208 21.51 -3.61 -19.99
C ASN A 208 22.75 -4.37 -19.55
N GLY A 209 22.67 -5.21 -18.52
CA GLY A 209 23.78 -5.99 -17.98
C GLY A 209 24.68 -5.23 -16.99
N LYS A 210 24.44 -3.94 -16.74
CA LYS A 210 25.20 -3.19 -15.74
C LYS A 210 24.96 -3.76 -14.35
N ILE A 211 26.01 -3.85 -13.57
CA ILE A 211 25.97 -4.36 -12.18
C ILE A 211 26.25 -3.20 -11.24
N LYS A 212 25.45 -3.11 -10.18
CA LYS A 212 25.60 -2.17 -9.07
C LYS A 212 25.67 -2.95 -7.76
N GLU A 213 26.71 -2.71 -6.98
CA GLU A 213 26.77 -3.20 -5.61
C GLU A 213 25.77 -2.44 -4.74
N LEU A 214 24.96 -3.17 -4.00
CA LEU A 214 24.00 -2.61 -3.07
C LEU A 214 24.68 -2.55 -1.70
N GLN A 215 24.55 -1.43 -0.97
CA GLN A 215 25.10 -1.30 0.39
C GLN A 215 24.22 -2.07 1.38
N GLN A 216 24.81 -2.59 2.46
CA GLN A 216 24.21 -3.49 3.47
C GLN A 216 22.80 -3.09 4.03
N ASP A 217 22.36 -1.86 3.84
CA ASP A 217 21.02 -1.41 4.27
C ASP A 217 19.92 -1.66 3.22
N ILE A 218 20.02 -2.74 2.48
CA ILE A 218 19.20 -3.10 1.31
C ILE A 218 17.72 -3.18 1.57
N TYR A 219 17.32 -3.61 2.75
CA TYR A 219 15.89 -3.68 3.08
C TYR A 219 15.18 -2.32 3.02
N LEU A 220 15.92 -1.21 2.88
CA LEU A 220 15.41 0.15 2.81
C LEU A 220 15.62 0.89 1.48
N LYS A 221 16.60 0.47 0.64
CA LYS A 221 16.85 1.11 -0.68
C LYS A 221 16.58 0.14 -1.82
N LEU A 222 15.36 -0.09 -2.08
CA LEU A 222 14.97 -0.85 -3.24
C LEU A 222 15.19 0.01 -4.52
N ILE A 223 15.46 -0.62 -5.62
CA ILE A 223 15.66 -0.01 -6.93
C ILE A 223 14.34 0.58 -7.41
N ASP A 224 14.34 1.84 -7.78
CA ASP A 224 13.15 2.49 -8.31
C ASP A 224 13.07 2.39 -9.85
N PHE A 225 11.95 2.81 -10.40
CA PHE A 225 11.69 2.71 -11.82
C PHE A 225 12.65 3.58 -12.66
N ASN A 226 12.97 4.78 -12.19
CA ASN A 226 13.86 5.69 -12.92
C ASN A 226 15.27 5.11 -13.02
N GLU A 227 15.76 4.53 -11.93
CA GLU A 227 17.07 3.85 -11.92
C GLU A 227 17.11 2.66 -12.90
N ILE A 228 16.00 1.91 -13.03
CA ILE A 228 15.91 0.82 -14.00
C ILE A 228 15.97 1.37 -15.43
N ILE A 229 15.23 2.42 -15.73
CA ILE A 229 15.20 3.03 -17.07
C ILE A 229 16.55 3.61 -17.47
N GLU A 230 17.23 4.29 -16.54
CA GLU A 230 18.59 4.82 -16.78
C GLU A 230 19.60 3.71 -17.16
N ASN A 231 19.35 2.49 -16.69
CA ASN A 231 20.18 1.31 -16.89
C ASN A 231 19.49 0.26 -17.78
N SER A 232 18.72 0.72 -18.78
CA SER A 232 18.08 -0.12 -19.80
C SER A 232 18.26 0.50 -21.19
N ASP A 233 18.05 -0.31 -22.23
CA ASP A 233 18.00 0.15 -23.62
C ASP A 233 16.58 0.63 -24.01
N GLU A 234 15.57 0.30 -23.20
CA GLU A 234 14.20 0.72 -23.39
C GLU A 234 14.01 2.13 -22.80
N LYS A 235 13.58 3.06 -23.65
CA LYS A 235 13.32 4.45 -23.27
C LYS A 235 11.86 4.86 -23.36
N GLU A 236 11.03 4.00 -23.96
CA GLU A 236 9.61 4.27 -24.15
C GLU A 236 8.79 3.54 -23.09
N PHE A 237 8.25 4.28 -22.16
CA PHE A 237 7.26 3.78 -21.19
C PHE A 237 6.11 4.77 -21.07
N THR A 238 4.94 4.24 -20.75
CA THR A 238 3.74 5.05 -20.60
C THR A 238 3.29 5.05 -19.16
N SER A 239 3.01 6.24 -18.66
CA SER A 239 2.33 6.45 -17.38
C SER A 239 1.45 7.68 -17.51
N PHE A 240 0.20 7.59 -17.10
CA PHE A 240 -0.67 8.76 -17.05
C PHE A 240 -1.68 8.67 -15.91
N VAL A 241 -2.14 9.84 -15.52
CA VAL A 241 -3.28 10.05 -14.63
C VAL A 241 -4.26 10.93 -15.37
N ARG A 242 -5.50 10.49 -15.52
CA ARG A 242 -6.57 11.25 -16.15
C ARG A 242 -7.78 11.30 -15.22
N TYR A 243 -8.25 12.50 -14.96
CA TYR A 243 -9.54 12.72 -14.33
C TYR A 243 -10.62 12.66 -15.40
N ILE A 244 -11.73 12.00 -15.11
CA ILE A 244 -12.87 11.82 -16.00
C ILE A 244 -14.06 12.54 -15.37
N ASP A 245 -14.72 13.39 -16.11
CA ASP A 245 -15.93 14.10 -15.72
C ASP A 245 -17.18 13.21 -15.78
#